data_1ddd97e0fb562d80e7d00530630601de
#
_entry.id   1ddd97e0fb562d80e7d00530630601de
#
_cell.length_a   1.000
_cell.length_b   1.000
_cell.length_c   1.000
_cell.angle_alpha   90.00
_cell.angle_beta   90.00
_cell.angle_gamma   90.00
#
_symmetry.space_group_name_H-M   'P 1'
#
loop_
_entity.id
_entity.type
_entity.pdbx_description
1 polymer ?
#
loop_
_entity_poly.entity_id
_entity_poly.type
_entity_poly.pdbx_seq_one_letter_code
_entity_poly.pdbx_strand_id
1 'polypeptide(L)'
;MNVMMTGRRRCTLALLLAALVLSGCGKKDAPDAPEQTAQTAAYSNLSDEASKELLSELFADAGIAAERADKFFACLDQFNGSVKAEWLTDGFETAAPTETKYDPYEMQEMWMERQGDFPGYNCRITAYELMGDRITAGEDRPDTNGEDWLFMDLETLKRDPDALCGKSTADFCALFAPVEAADSTDASVQAEALRKGWAARGVTFSDGGCSMISVVFHDRFSETENTLFIGHVGVLLPAGDDGLYFVEKVAFQEPYRLTKFESRAALKSYLMAKYDTGWGQDTTPPFLMENDVLMDGEAAQ
;
A
#
# COMPACT_ATOMS: atom_id res chain seq x y z
N MET A 1 44.89 -9.35 -27.91
CA MET A 1 43.51 -9.67 -28.25
C MET A 1 42.79 -10.00 -26.94
N ASN A 2 42.43 -8.95 -26.20
CA ASN A 2 41.81 -9.03 -24.88
C ASN A 2 40.32 -8.71 -25.01
N VAL A 3 39.49 -9.71 -24.73
CA VAL A 3 38.04 -9.52 -24.60
C VAL A 3 37.76 -9.29 -23.13
N MET A 4 37.32 -8.09 -22.82
CA MET A 4 36.78 -7.70 -21.52
C MET A 4 35.42 -8.40 -21.28
N MET A 5 35.38 -9.24 -20.27
CA MET A 5 34.12 -9.66 -19.60
C MET A 5 33.80 -8.66 -18.50
N THR A 6 32.80 -7.82 -18.72
CA THR A 6 32.22 -6.99 -17.67
C THR A 6 30.76 -7.33 -17.48
N GLY A 7 30.41 -7.62 -16.25
CA GLY A 7 29.07 -7.28 -15.73
C GLY A 7 27.99 -8.35 -15.82
N ARG A 8 28.08 -9.38 -15.00
CA ARG A 8 26.94 -10.19 -14.57
C ARG A 8 27.04 -10.48 -13.08
N ARG A 9 26.69 -9.53 -12.26
CA ARG A 9 26.40 -9.74 -10.84
C ARG A 9 25.56 -8.56 -10.37
N ARG A 10 24.25 -8.73 -10.31
CA ARG A 10 23.31 -7.96 -9.46
C ARG A 10 21.88 -8.29 -9.89
N CYS A 11 21.42 -9.51 -9.61
CA CYS A 11 20.03 -9.90 -9.78
C CYS A 11 19.67 -11.02 -8.80
N THR A 12 19.90 -10.82 -7.50
CA THR A 12 19.51 -11.85 -6.51
C THR A 12 19.16 -11.27 -5.12
N LEU A 13 18.75 -10.02 -5.00
CA LEU A 13 18.46 -9.49 -3.64
C LEU A 13 17.13 -8.75 -3.47
N ALA A 14 16.23 -8.75 -4.42
CA ALA A 14 14.97 -8.03 -4.32
C ALA A 14 13.74 -8.93 -4.00
N LEU A 15 13.94 -10.19 -3.69
CA LEU A 15 12.85 -11.16 -3.43
C LEU A 15 12.60 -11.46 -1.95
N LEU A 16 13.14 -10.67 -1.01
CA LEU A 16 13.16 -11.02 0.42
C LEU A 16 12.35 -10.11 1.36
N LEU A 17 11.51 -9.22 0.86
CA LEU A 17 10.77 -8.28 1.72
C LEU A 17 9.30 -8.65 1.99
N ALA A 18 8.85 -9.85 1.67
CA ALA A 18 7.48 -10.27 1.91
C ALA A 18 7.32 -11.55 2.76
N ALA A 19 8.39 -12.12 3.32
CA ALA A 19 8.25 -13.37 4.08
C ALA A 19 9.34 -13.52 5.14
N LEU A 20 9.17 -12.93 6.31
CA LEU A 20 9.91 -13.32 7.51
C LEU A 20 8.97 -13.39 8.72
N VAL A 21 8.13 -14.42 8.73
CA VAL A 21 7.66 -15.02 9.98
C VAL A 21 8.35 -16.38 10.07
N LEU A 22 9.58 -16.42 10.55
CA LEU A 22 10.25 -17.65 10.91
C LEU A 22 10.31 -17.76 12.42
N SER A 23 9.59 -18.76 12.92
CA SER A 23 9.66 -19.30 14.26
C SER A 23 11.12 -19.63 14.63
N GLY A 24 11.71 -18.83 15.52
CA GLY A 24 12.98 -19.11 16.17
C GLY A 24 12.79 -19.28 17.66
N CYS A 25 12.75 -20.51 18.16
CA CYS A 25 12.85 -20.82 19.59
C CYS A 25 14.20 -20.33 20.15
N GLY A 26 14.15 -19.35 21.04
CA GLY A 26 15.28 -18.95 21.85
C GLY A 26 14.78 -18.05 22.98
N LYS A 27 14.48 -18.68 24.15
CA LYS A 27 14.13 -17.96 25.37
C LYS A 27 15.27 -17.06 25.80
N LYS A 28 15.04 -15.74 25.85
CA LYS A 28 15.64 -14.81 26.79
C LYS A 28 14.50 -13.93 27.29
N ASP A 29 14.35 -13.91 28.62
CA ASP A 29 13.37 -13.10 29.33
C ASP A 29 13.62 -11.60 29.02
N ALA A 30 12.80 -11.06 28.11
CA ALA A 30 12.61 -9.62 27.96
C ALA A 30 11.37 -9.26 28.81
N PRO A 31 11.31 -8.06 29.43
CA PRO A 31 10.14 -7.66 30.18
C PRO A 31 8.92 -7.65 29.27
N ASP A 32 7.80 -8.18 29.78
CA ASP A 32 6.52 -8.21 29.11
C ASP A 32 6.18 -6.82 28.54
N ALA A 33 6.24 -6.69 27.22
CA ALA A 33 5.56 -5.61 26.55
C ALA A 33 4.05 -5.71 26.87
N PRO A 34 3.35 -4.59 27.11
CA PRO A 34 1.91 -4.66 27.40
C PRO A 34 1.25 -5.40 26.24
N GLU A 35 0.47 -6.42 26.59
CA GLU A 35 -0.36 -7.19 25.68
C GLU A 35 -1.29 -6.18 24.93
N GLN A 36 -0.87 -5.74 23.76
CA GLN A 36 -1.75 -4.97 22.87
C GLN A 36 -2.87 -5.93 22.50
N THR A 37 -4.05 -5.70 23.07
CA THR A 37 -5.27 -6.36 22.62
C THR A 37 -5.32 -6.23 21.11
N ALA A 38 -5.17 -7.34 20.39
CA ALA A 38 -5.13 -7.38 18.95
C ALA A 38 -6.40 -6.67 18.44
N GLN A 39 -6.22 -5.49 17.85
CA GLN A 39 -7.35 -4.75 17.28
C GLN A 39 -7.89 -5.54 16.11
N THR A 40 -9.11 -6.01 16.24
CA THR A 40 -9.82 -6.66 15.14
C THR A 40 -10.63 -5.62 14.38
N ALA A 41 -10.84 -5.84 13.08
CA ALA A 41 -11.71 -5.04 12.24
C ALA A 41 -12.59 -5.92 11.37
N ALA A 42 -13.77 -5.43 11.02
CA ALA A 42 -14.65 -6.10 10.08
C ALA A 42 -14.19 -5.81 8.65
N TYR A 43 -13.97 -6.85 7.86
CA TYR A 43 -13.53 -6.71 6.47
C TYR A 43 -14.29 -7.63 5.53
N SER A 44 -14.33 -7.25 4.25
CA SER A 44 -14.79 -8.06 3.13
C SER A 44 -13.69 -8.13 2.06
N ASN A 45 -13.59 -9.26 1.35
CA ASN A 45 -12.79 -9.34 0.12
C ASN A 45 -13.62 -9.03 -1.14
N LEU A 46 -14.82 -8.44 -0.97
CA LEU A 46 -15.66 -8.03 -2.08
C LEU A 46 -15.98 -9.20 -3.04
N SER A 47 -16.16 -10.39 -2.48
CA SER A 47 -16.50 -11.60 -3.25
C SER A 47 -18.01 -11.76 -3.47
N ASP A 48 -18.82 -10.99 -2.74
CA ASP A 48 -20.28 -10.97 -2.83
C ASP A 48 -20.81 -9.64 -3.40
N GLU A 49 -22.03 -9.70 -3.96
CA GLU A 49 -22.65 -8.55 -4.60
C GLU A 49 -22.96 -7.41 -3.63
N ALA A 50 -23.43 -7.73 -2.41
CA ALA A 50 -23.81 -6.71 -1.42
C ALA A 50 -22.61 -5.87 -0.98
N SER A 51 -21.44 -6.49 -0.79
CA SER A 51 -20.20 -5.77 -0.48
C SER A 51 -19.73 -4.89 -1.64
N LYS A 52 -19.91 -5.34 -2.88
CA LYS A 52 -19.59 -4.56 -4.09
C LYS A 52 -20.55 -3.39 -4.26
N GLU A 53 -21.84 -3.59 -4.06
CA GLU A 53 -22.85 -2.51 -4.10
C GLU A 53 -22.52 -1.44 -3.06
N LEU A 54 -22.24 -1.84 -1.81
CA LEU A 54 -21.81 -0.91 -0.76
C LEU A 54 -20.59 -0.10 -1.19
N LEU A 55 -19.55 -0.76 -1.73
CA LEU A 55 -18.36 -0.04 -2.18
C LEU A 55 -18.64 0.89 -3.36
N SER A 56 -19.51 0.50 -4.27
CA SER A 56 -19.94 1.34 -5.39
C SER A 56 -20.63 2.61 -4.91
N GLU A 57 -21.51 2.51 -3.90
CA GLU A 57 -22.16 3.67 -3.25
C GLU A 57 -21.12 4.57 -2.57
N LEU A 58 -20.18 3.99 -1.80
CA LEU A 58 -19.08 4.73 -1.17
C LEU A 58 -18.20 5.46 -2.19
N PHE A 59 -17.90 4.86 -3.33
CA PHE A 59 -17.16 5.51 -4.40
C PHE A 59 -17.93 6.68 -5.01
N ALA A 60 -19.23 6.52 -5.23
CA ALA A 60 -20.08 7.58 -5.75
C ALA A 60 -20.19 8.77 -4.75
N ASP A 61 -20.40 8.49 -3.48
CA ASP A 61 -20.47 9.49 -2.41
C ASP A 61 -19.13 10.22 -2.23
N ALA A 62 -18.02 9.50 -2.37
CA ALA A 62 -16.68 10.08 -2.35
C ALA A 62 -16.36 10.88 -3.62
N GLY A 63 -17.18 10.82 -4.67
CA GLY A 63 -16.94 11.49 -5.94
C GLY A 63 -15.78 10.89 -6.73
N ILE A 64 -15.57 9.58 -6.61
CA ILE A 64 -14.67 8.81 -7.49
C ILE A 64 -15.35 8.66 -8.85
N ALA A 65 -14.64 8.99 -9.92
CA ALA A 65 -15.21 8.92 -11.27
C ALA A 65 -15.62 7.48 -11.63
N ALA A 66 -16.74 7.32 -12.32
CA ALA A 66 -17.29 6.01 -12.69
C ALA A 66 -16.26 5.15 -13.44
N GLU A 67 -15.49 5.73 -14.36
CA GLU A 67 -14.43 5.04 -15.10
C GLU A 67 -13.38 4.39 -14.18
N ARG A 68 -13.02 5.06 -13.08
CA ARG A 68 -12.07 4.55 -12.08
C ARG A 68 -12.68 3.43 -11.24
N ALA A 69 -13.94 3.62 -10.84
CA ALA A 69 -14.69 2.58 -10.14
C ALA A 69 -14.85 1.32 -11.00
N ASP A 70 -15.23 1.46 -12.27
CA ASP A 70 -15.36 0.36 -13.22
C ASP A 70 -14.03 -0.39 -13.41
N LYS A 71 -12.91 0.35 -13.53
CA LYS A 71 -11.59 -0.26 -13.64
C LYS A 71 -11.22 -1.04 -12.39
N PHE A 72 -11.44 -0.46 -11.21
CA PHE A 72 -11.22 -1.14 -9.93
C PHE A 72 -12.00 -2.46 -9.84
N PHE A 73 -13.30 -2.44 -10.16
CA PHE A 73 -14.12 -3.65 -10.12
C PHE A 73 -13.68 -4.68 -11.16
N ALA A 74 -13.24 -4.27 -12.34
CA ALA A 74 -12.67 -5.19 -13.34
C ALA A 74 -11.38 -5.87 -12.83
N CYS A 75 -10.48 -5.13 -12.19
CA CYS A 75 -9.26 -5.67 -11.58
C CYS A 75 -9.58 -6.59 -10.39
N LEU A 76 -10.54 -6.21 -9.55
CA LEU A 76 -11.06 -7.01 -8.44
C LEU A 76 -11.62 -8.36 -8.95
N ASP A 77 -12.49 -8.33 -9.96
CA ASP A 77 -13.11 -9.53 -10.51
C ASP A 77 -12.09 -10.46 -11.19
N GLN A 78 -11.08 -9.88 -11.86
CA GLN A 78 -9.97 -10.64 -12.41
C GLN A 78 -9.19 -11.37 -11.29
N PHE A 79 -8.91 -10.69 -10.18
CA PHE A 79 -8.20 -11.31 -9.07
C PHE A 79 -9.06 -12.38 -8.38
N ASN A 80 -10.29 -12.03 -7.97
CA ASN A 80 -11.18 -12.94 -7.27
C ASN A 80 -11.51 -14.17 -8.13
N GLY A 81 -11.65 -14.00 -9.45
CA GLY A 81 -11.81 -15.10 -10.39
C GLY A 81 -10.55 -15.95 -10.59
N SER A 82 -9.37 -15.49 -10.15
CA SER A 82 -8.10 -16.20 -10.31
C SER A 82 -7.70 -17.03 -9.09
N VAL A 83 -8.37 -16.89 -7.95
CA VAL A 83 -8.07 -17.60 -6.70
C VAL A 83 -9.22 -18.50 -6.26
N LYS A 84 -9.04 -19.28 -5.19
CA LYS A 84 -10.09 -20.11 -4.61
C LYS A 84 -11.12 -19.26 -3.87
N ALA A 85 -12.40 -19.47 -4.12
CA ALA A 85 -13.48 -18.72 -3.49
C ALA A 85 -13.46 -18.87 -1.95
N GLU A 86 -13.11 -20.05 -1.43
CA GLU A 86 -13.02 -20.30 0.01
C GLU A 86 -11.93 -19.51 0.74
N TRP A 87 -11.01 -18.89 0.01
CA TRP A 87 -9.97 -18.00 0.56
C TRP A 87 -10.45 -16.55 0.69
N LEU A 88 -11.54 -16.23 0.05
CA LEU A 88 -12.14 -14.90 0.07
C LEU A 88 -13.26 -14.83 1.10
N THR A 89 -13.34 -13.74 1.80
CA THR A 89 -14.43 -13.46 2.74
C THR A 89 -15.63 -12.94 1.99
N ASP A 90 -16.74 -13.69 2.11
CA ASP A 90 -18.07 -13.36 1.61
C ASP A 90 -18.81 -12.54 2.67
N GLY A 91 -19.27 -11.34 2.33
CA GLY A 91 -19.76 -10.38 3.31
C GLY A 91 -18.64 -9.82 4.20
N PHE A 92 -18.96 -9.51 5.44
CA PHE A 92 -18.01 -8.97 6.42
C PHE A 92 -17.72 -9.96 7.54
N GLU A 93 -16.43 -10.18 7.79
CA GLU A 93 -15.91 -10.94 8.93
C GLU A 93 -14.96 -10.10 9.78
N THR A 94 -14.90 -10.41 11.07
CA THR A 94 -13.97 -9.74 11.99
C THR A 94 -12.69 -10.57 12.15
N ALA A 95 -11.54 -9.95 11.88
CA ALA A 95 -10.23 -10.58 12.05
C ALA A 95 -9.17 -9.59 12.56
N ALA A 96 -8.08 -10.14 13.06
CA ALA A 96 -6.88 -9.36 13.37
C ALA A 96 -6.14 -8.94 12.08
N PRO A 97 -5.32 -7.86 12.11
CA PRO A 97 -4.64 -7.35 10.92
C PRO A 97 -3.74 -8.35 10.19
N THR A 98 -3.16 -9.29 10.95
CA THR A 98 -2.23 -10.32 10.46
C THR A 98 -2.88 -11.67 10.22
N GLU A 99 -4.18 -11.80 10.51
CA GLU A 99 -4.91 -13.05 10.32
C GLU A 99 -5.37 -13.18 8.86
N THR A 100 -5.05 -14.31 8.22
CA THR A 100 -5.46 -14.62 6.86
C THR A 100 -6.04 -16.02 6.77
N LYS A 101 -6.99 -16.25 5.85
CA LYS A 101 -7.57 -17.56 5.55
C LYS A 101 -6.85 -18.28 4.41
N TYR A 102 -5.81 -17.68 3.88
CA TYR A 102 -5.11 -18.13 2.68
C TYR A 102 -3.61 -18.17 2.89
N ASP A 103 -2.94 -18.95 2.06
CA ASP A 103 -1.49 -18.91 1.88
C ASP A 103 -1.17 -17.98 0.69
N PRO A 104 -0.42 -16.87 0.90
CA PRO A 104 -0.07 -15.95 -0.18
C PRO A 104 0.73 -16.59 -1.32
N TYR A 105 1.54 -17.62 -1.04
CA TYR A 105 2.30 -18.33 -2.06
C TYR A 105 1.40 -19.18 -2.95
N GLU A 106 0.42 -19.90 -2.36
CA GLU A 106 -0.55 -20.66 -3.14
C GLU A 106 -1.44 -19.73 -3.98
N MET A 107 -1.81 -18.54 -3.46
CA MET A 107 -2.51 -17.52 -4.24
C MET A 107 -1.67 -17.05 -5.43
N GLN A 108 -0.39 -16.79 -5.23
CA GLN A 108 0.53 -16.40 -6.28
C GLN A 108 0.66 -17.47 -7.36
N GLU A 109 0.77 -18.74 -6.97
CA GLU A 109 0.83 -19.86 -7.92
C GLU A 109 -0.44 -19.91 -8.78
N MET A 110 -1.63 -19.80 -8.17
CA MET A 110 -2.91 -19.79 -8.90
C MET A 110 -3.04 -18.57 -9.82
N TRP A 111 -2.57 -17.40 -9.37
CA TRP A 111 -2.53 -16.23 -10.23
C TRP A 111 -1.68 -16.49 -11.47
N MET A 112 -0.47 -17.00 -11.29
CA MET A 112 0.47 -17.32 -12.38
C MET A 112 -0.06 -18.40 -13.31
N GLU A 113 -0.77 -19.40 -12.81
CA GLU A 113 -1.42 -20.43 -13.64
C GLU A 113 -2.48 -19.84 -14.59
N ARG A 114 -3.18 -18.79 -14.16
CA ARG A 114 -4.31 -18.19 -14.92
C ARG A 114 -3.91 -16.97 -15.73
N GLN A 115 -2.99 -16.16 -15.21
CA GLN A 115 -2.59 -14.87 -15.78
C GLN A 115 -1.16 -14.89 -16.37
N GLY A 116 -0.46 -16.02 -16.26
CA GLY A 116 0.92 -16.16 -16.73
C GLY A 116 1.88 -15.33 -15.89
N ASP A 117 2.81 -14.66 -16.55
CA ASP A 117 3.82 -13.83 -15.92
C ASP A 117 3.38 -12.36 -15.69
N PHE A 118 2.08 -12.07 -15.84
CA PHE A 118 1.52 -10.76 -15.51
C PHE A 118 1.56 -10.56 -13.98
N PRO A 119 2.23 -9.51 -13.45
CA PRO A 119 2.37 -9.33 -12.01
C PRO A 119 1.03 -9.11 -11.29
N GLY A 120 0.03 -8.57 -11.98
CA GLY A 120 -1.22 -8.10 -11.39
C GLY A 120 -1.09 -6.68 -10.84
N TYR A 121 -1.95 -6.34 -9.90
CA TYR A 121 -2.03 -5.01 -9.30
C TYR A 121 -1.66 -5.09 -7.82
N ASN A 122 -1.11 -4.01 -7.28
CA ASN A 122 -0.76 -3.89 -5.86
C ASN A 122 -1.47 -2.69 -5.21
N CYS A 123 -1.14 -2.42 -3.95
CA CYS A 123 -1.70 -1.32 -3.18
C CYS A 123 -1.48 0.05 -3.85
N ARG A 124 -0.28 0.31 -4.40
CA ARG A 124 0.07 1.60 -5.03
C ARG A 124 -0.71 1.85 -6.32
N ILE A 125 -0.75 0.86 -7.21
CA ILE A 125 -1.50 0.96 -8.46
C ILE A 125 -2.99 1.16 -8.16
N THR A 126 -3.57 0.35 -7.26
CA THR A 126 -4.98 0.42 -6.88
C THR A 126 -5.34 1.77 -6.23
N ALA A 127 -4.53 2.26 -5.30
CA ALA A 127 -4.79 3.56 -4.67
C ALA A 127 -4.67 4.72 -5.68
N TYR A 128 -3.69 4.67 -6.57
CA TYR A 128 -3.53 5.70 -7.61
C TYR A 128 -4.63 5.63 -8.68
N GLU A 129 -5.08 4.43 -9.04
CA GLU A 129 -6.23 4.19 -9.91
C GLU A 129 -7.47 4.94 -9.38
N LEU A 130 -7.76 4.80 -8.08
CA LEU A 130 -8.91 5.44 -7.44
C LEU A 130 -8.72 6.96 -7.21
N MET A 131 -7.51 7.37 -6.84
CA MET A 131 -7.20 8.73 -6.37
C MET A 131 -6.59 9.64 -7.44
N GLY A 132 -6.28 9.14 -8.63
CA GLY A 132 -5.48 9.85 -9.62
C GLY A 132 -6.03 11.22 -10.04
N ASP A 133 -7.36 11.45 -9.99
CA ASP A 133 -7.94 12.76 -10.30
C ASP A 133 -7.71 13.79 -9.20
N ARG A 134 -7.36 13.33 -7.99
CA ARG A 134 -7.07 14.17 -6.83
C ARG A 134 -5.57 14.37 -6.59
N ILE A 135 -4.73 13.75 -7.41
CA ILE A 135 -3.28 13.81 -7.32
C ILE A 135 -2.75 14.48 -8.58
N THR A 136 -1.93 15.51 -8.39
CA THR A 136 -1.20 16.14 -9.50
C THR A 136 0.30 16.01 -9.25
N ALA A 137 1.08 16.05 -10.34
CA ALA A 137 2.53 16.11 -10.30
C ALA A 137 3.02 17.22 -11.25
N GLY A 138 4.15 17.84 -10.94
CA GLY A 138 4.70 18.93 -11.74
C GLY A 138 5.21 18.44 -13.09
N GLU A 139 5.08 19.25 -14.14
CA GLU A 139 5.59 18.94 -15.49
C GLU A 139 7.13 19.00 -15.54
N ASP A 140 7.73 19.99 -14.87
CA ASP A 140 9.18 20.24 -14.84
C ASP A 140 9.87 19.51 -13.64
N ARG A 141 9.33 18.38 -13.18
CA ARG A 141 9.87 17.63 -12.07
C ARG A 141 11.18 16.92 -12.43
N PRO A 142 12.06 16.68 -11.45
CA PRO A 142 13.20 15.79 -11.65
C PRO A 142 12.74 14.41 -12.11
N ASP A 143 13.49 13.79 -13.01
CA ASP A 143 13.26 12.39 -13.35
C ASP A 143 13.48 11.54 -12.10
N THR A 144 12.40 10.97 -11.59
CA THR A 144 12.45 10.05 -10.47
C THR A 144 12.66 8.66 -11.05
N ASN A 145 13.92 8.19 -11.08
CA ASN A 145 14.21 6.83 -11.44
C ASN A 145 13.62 5.87 -10.39
N GLY A 146 12.37 5.48 -10.59
CA GLY A 146 11.66 4.50 -9.76
C GLY A 146 12.03 3.06 -10.09
N GLU A 147 12.89 2.81 -11.09
CA GLU A 147 13.15 1.47 -11.62
C GLU A 147 13.62 0.47 -10.55
N ASP A 148 14.43 0.91 -9.60
CA ASP A 148 14.95 0.02 -8.55
C ASP A 148 13.90 -0.33 -7.48
N TRP A 149 12.92 0.56 -7.22
CA TRP A 149 11.93 0.40 -6.16
C TRP A 149 10.54 0.02 -6.68
N LEU A 150 10.19 0.45 -7.88
CA LEU A 150 8.86 0.30 -8.47
C LEU A 150 8.85 -0.67 -9.66
N PHE A 151 9.88 -1.52 -9.80
CA PHE A 151 10.06 -2.36 -10.99
C PHE A 151 8.85 -3.26 -11.29
N MET A 152 8.21 -3.83 -10.26
CA MET A 152 7.00 -4.65 -10.42
C MET A 152 5.80 -3.80 -10.85
N ASP A 153 5.66 -2.61 -10.25
CA ASP A 153 4.62 -1.63 -10.63
C ASP A 153 4.79 -1.22 -12.10
N LEU A 154 6.02 -0.87 -12.50
CA LEU A 154 6.34 -0.47 -13.86
C LEU A 154 6.12 -1.59 -14.88
N GLU A 155 6.41 -2.85 -14.52
CA GLU A 155 6.10 -3.98 -15.38
C GLU A 155 4.59 -4.17 -15.55
N THR A 156 3.78 -3.97 -14.49
CA THR A 156 2.32 -3.96 -14.59
C THR A 156 1.83 -2.84 -15.52
N LEU A 157 2.28 -1.59 -15.27
CA LEU A 157 1.86 -0.43 -16.04
C LEU A 157 2.27 -0.51 -17.51
N LYS A 158 3.36 -1.17 -17.82
CA LYS A 158 3.78 -1.45 -19.21
C LYS A 158 2.84 -2.42 -19.92
N ARG A 159 2.31 -3.41 -19.20
CA ARG A 159 1.40 -4.43 -19.74
C ARG A 159 -0.07 -4.01 -19.75
N ASP A 160 -0.44 -3.18 -18.79
CA ASP A 160 -1.75 -2.54 -18.71
C ASP A 160 -1.58 -1.01 -18.62
N PRO A 161 -1.43 -0.32 -19.76
CA PRO A 161 -1.28 1.13 -19.79
C PRO A 161 -2.50 1.88 -19.26
N ASP A 162 -3.67 1.24 -19.22
CA ASP A 162 -4.93 1.82 -18.74
C ASP A 162 -5.11 1.65 -17.22
N ALA A 163 -4.18 0.98 -16.52
CA ALA A 163 -4.25 0.75 -15.07
C ALA A 163 -4.36 2.04 -14.24
N LEU A 164 -3.91 3.17 -14.77
CA LEU A 164 -3.96 4.46 -14.09
C LEU A 164 -5.08 5.39 -14.63
N CYS A 165 -6.02 4.87 -15.40
CA CYS A 165 -7.15 5.63 -15.96
C CYS A 165 -6.71 6.96 -16.60
N GLY A 166 -5.80 6.88 -17.58
CA GLY A 166 -5.30 8.03 -18.35
C GLY A 166 -4.22 8.88 -17.67
N LYS A 167 -3.82 8.57 -16.43
CA LYS A 167 -2.65 9.21 -15.79
C LYS A 167 -1.35 8.60 -16.28
N SER A 168 -0.27 9.37 -16.25
CA SER A 168 1.01 8.91 -16.73
C SER A 168 1.77 8.07 -15.67
N THR A 169 2.57 7.13 -16.15
CA THR A 169 3.53 6.39 -15.30
C THR A 169 4.50 7.35 -14.59
N ALA A 170 4.86 8.46 -15.23
CA ALA A 170 5.74 9.46 -14.63
C ALA A 170 5.08 10.18 -13.44
N ASP A 171 3.76 10.44 -13.47
CA ASP A 171 3.02 11.02 -12.35
C ASP A 171 2.93 10.01 -11.19
N PHE A 172 2.71 8.74 -11.50
CA PHE A 172 2.75 7.64 -10.53
C PHE A 172 4.12 7.55 -9.85
N CYS A 173 5.21 7.59 -10.61
CA CYS A 173 6.57 7.58 -10.05
C CYS A 173 6.86 8.84 -9.23
N ALA A 174 6.34 10.00 -9.60
CA ALA A 174 6.52 11.23 -8.82
C ALA A 174 6.00 11.09 -7.37
N LEU A 175 4.88 10.38 -7.20
CA LEU A 175 4.29 10.11 -5.89
C LEU A 175 5.04 9.01 -5.13
N PHE A 176 5.31 7.86 -5.78
CA PHE A 176 5.71 6.62 -5.09
C PHE A 176 7.21 6.35 -5.09
N ALA A 177 8.02 7.04 -5.91
CA ALA A 177 9.46 6.88 -5.83
C ALA A 177 10.00 7.35 -4.47
N PRO A 178 11.00 6.66 -3.90
CA PRO A 178 11.54 7.00 -2.59
C PRO A 178 11.99 8.45 -2.48
N VAL A 179 11.99 8.95 -1.27
CA VAL A 179 12.46 10.27 -0.89
C VAL A 179 13.63 10.12 0.07
N GLU A 180 14.61 11.01 0.00
CA GLU A 180 15.69 11.04 0.97
C GLU A 180 15.14 11.31 2.38
N ALA A 181 15.49 10.45 3.35
CA ALA A 181 15.08 10.60 4.74
C ALA A 181 15.97 11.64 5.45
N ALA A 182 15.40 12.33 6.43
CA ALA A 182 16.17 13.16 7.34
C ALA A 182 17.02 12.29 8.31
N ASP A 183 18.08 12.85 8.86
CA ASP A 183 18.84 12.20 9.92
C ASP A 183 18.13 12.37 11.28
N SER A 184 17.05 11.64 11.45
CA SER A 184 16.17 11.69 12.63
C SER A 184 15.35 10.40 12.72
N THR A 185 14.97 10.02 13.95
CA THR A 185 14.00 8.96 14.22
C THR A 185 12.61 9.51 14.57
N ASP A 186 12.41 10.82 14.49
CA ASP A 186 11.13 11.48 14.75
C ASP A 186 10.23 11.44 13.50
N ALA A 187 9.03 10.86 13.63
CA ALA A 187 8.07 10.75 12.55
C ALA A 187 7.64 12.10 11.97
N SER A 188 7.56 13.15 12.79
CA SER A 188 7.19 14.49 12.32
C SER A 188 8.26 15.10 11.42
N VAL A 189 9.53 14.84 11.72
CA VAL A 189 10.68 15.26 10.90
C VAL A 189 10.69 14.50 9.59
N GLN A 190 10.41 13.21 9.62
CA GLN A 190 10.34 12.36 8.41
C GLN A 190 9.15 12.72 7.52
N ALA A 191 7.98 12.99 8.11
CA ALA A 191 6.82 13.47 7.37
C ALA A 191 7.11 14.80 6.64
N GLU A 192 7.87 15.70 7.26
CA GLU A 192 8.32 16.93 6.62
C GLU A 192 9.32 16.67 5.49
N ALA A 193 10.23 15.71 5.65
CA ALA A 193 11.15 15.29 4.58
C ALA A 193 10.37 14.71 3.39
N LEU A 194 9.38 13.87 3.65
CA LEU A 194 8.49 13.31 2.61
C LEU A 194 7.74 14.40 1.85
N ARG A 195 7.11 15.36 2.57
CA ARG A 195 6.42 16.50 1.96
C ARG A 195 7.35 17.35 1.08
N LYS A 196 8.59 17.60 1.52
CA LYS A 196 9.59 18.31 0.72
C LYS A 196 9.95 17.55 -0.56
N GLY A 197 10.11 16.23 -0.47
CA GLY A 197 10.35 15.37 -1.63
C GLY A 197 9.19 15.43 -2.62
N TRP A 198 7.96 15.35 -2.16
CA TRP A 198 6.77 15.49 -2.98
C TRP A 198 6.65 16.90 -3.59
N ALA A 199 6.87 17.95 -2.79
CA ALA A 199 6.84 19.32 -3.28
C ALA A 199 7.89 19.58 -4.38
N ALA A 200 9.09 19.00 -4.25
CA ALA A 200 10.14 19.10 -5.27
C ALA A 200 9.74 18.44 -6.60
N ARG A 201 8.80 17.47 -6.56
CA ARG A 201 8.22 16.79 -7.73
C ARG A 201 6.89 17.38 -8.15
N GLY A 202 6.43 18.47 -7.48
CA GLY A 202 5.16 19.12 -7.72
C GLY A 202 3.95 18.24 -7.38
N VAL A 203 4.12 17.25 -6.50
CA VAL A 203 3.01 16.41 -6.04
C VAL A 203 2.14 17.20 -5.09
N THR A 204 0.84 17.24 -5.39
CA THR A 204 -0.17 17.84 -4.52
C THR A 204 -1.41 16.98 -4.48
N PHE A 205 -2.16 17.09 -3.40
CA PHE A 205 -3.44 16.42 -3.19
C PHE A 205 -4.55 17.47 -3.17
N SER A 206 -5.64 17.22 -3.88
CA SER A 206 -6.84 18.06 -3.79
C SER A 206 -7.81 17.48 -2.76
N ASP A 207 -8.51 18.35 -2.06
CA ASP A 207 -9.58 17.98 -1.15
C ASP A 207 -10.69 17.21 -1.87
N GLY A 208 -11.37 16.33 -1.13
CA GLY A 208 -12.50 15.58 -1.67
C GLY A 208 -13.15 14.62 -0.67
N GLY A 209 -14.07 13.80 -1.17
CA GLY A 209 -14.81 12.82 -0.36
C GLY A 209 -14.00 11.58 0.06
N CYS A 210 -12.71 11.50 -0.29
CA CYS A 210 -11.81 10.41 0.12
C CYS A 210 -10.39 10.92 0.29
N SER A 211 -9.55 10.15 0.99
CA SER A 211 -8.14 10.44 1.19
C SER A 211 -7.27 9.20 1.02
N MET A 212 -6.00 9.41 0.66
CA MET A 212 -5.00 8.35 0.56
C MET A 212 -4.34 8.16 1.93
N ILE A 213 -4.36 6.93 2.44
CA ILE A 213 -3.64 6.57 3.66
C ILE A 213 -2.40 5.79 3.26
N SER A 214 -1.23 6.35 3.56
CA SER A 214 0.07 5.75 3.26
C SER A 214 0.77 5.30 4.52
N VAL A 215 1.25 4.06 4.54
CA VAL A 215 2.20 3.56 5.53
C VAL A 215 3.58 3.84 5.00
N VAL A 216 4.28 4.76 5.65
CA VAL A 216 5.63 5.19 5.27
C VAL A 216 6.65 4.46 6.11
N PHE A 217 7.65 3.90 5.43
CA PHE A 217 8.78 3.21 6.05
C PHE A 217 10.04 4.02 5.89
N HIS A 218 10.90 3.95 6.90
CA HIS A 218 12.21 4.54 6.91
C HIS A 218 13.24 3.41 6.83
N ASP A 219 13.96 3.33 5.73
CA ASP A 219 15.01 2.35 5.52
C ASP A 219 16.39 3.02 5.42
N ARG A 220 17.35 2.50 6.20
CA ARG A 220 18.74 2.94 6.18
C ARG A 220 19.62 1.75 5.80
N PHE A 221 19.80 1.56 4.51
CA PHE A 221 20.63 0.47 4.00
C PHE A 221 22.13 0.74 4.19
N SER A 222 22.55 2.01 4.14
CA SER A 222 23.92 2.46 4.38
C SER A 222 23.94 3.92 4.87
N GLU A 223 25.12 4.48 5.14
CA GLU A 223 25.26 5.90 5.48
C GLU A 223 24.81 6.84 4.35
N THR A 224 24.82 6.37 3.10
CA THR A 224 24.45 7.13 1.90
C THR A 224 23.09 6.72 1.31
N GLU A 225 22.51 5.64 1.79
CA GLU A 225 21.21 5.11 1.34
C GLU A 225 20.25 5.14 2.53
N ASN A 226 19.66 6.31 2.77
CA ASN A 226 18.73 6.60 3.84
C ASN A 226 17.45 7.17 3.23
N THR A 227 16.38 6.38 3.18
CA THR A 227 15.22 6.67 2.36
C THR A 227 13.90 6.48 3.09
N LEU A 228 12.90 7.26 2.68
CA LEU A 228 11.49 7.05 3.00
C LEU A 228 10.80 6.49 1.77
N PHE A 229 9.97 5.48 1.95
CA PHE A 229 9.15 4.93 0.88
C PHE A 229 7.77 4.53 1.39
N ILE A 230 6.78 4.55 0.49
CA ILE A 230 5.43 4.06 0.79
C ILE A 230 5.44 2.55 0.61
N GLY A 231 5.45 1.82 1.72
CA GLY A 231 5.43 0.35 1.73
C GLY A 231 4.04 -0.22 1.60
N HIS A 232 3.01 0.53 2.05
CA HIS A 232 1.62 0.18 1.84
C HIS A 232 0.73 1.42 1.70
N VAL A 233 -0.38 1.28 0.98
CA VAL A 233 -1.32 2.39 0.75
C VAL A 233 -2.71 1.86 0.43
N GLY A 234 -3.73 2.62 0.83
CA GLY A 234 -5.12 2.40 0.43
C GLY A 234 -5.91 3.71 0.44
N VAL A 235 -7.19 3.62 0.18
CA VAL A 235 -8.09 4.79 0.10
C VAL A 235 -9.09 4.74 1.25
N LEU A 236 -9.18 5.83 1.98
CA LEU A 236 -10.13 6.05 3.08
C LEU A 236 -11.38 6.73 2.55
N LEU A 237 -12.52 6.11 2.80
CA LEU A 237 -13.85 6.53 2.38
C LEU A 237 -14.70 6.82 3.62
N PRO A 238 -15.00 8.09 3.94
CA PRO A 238 -15.95 8.44 4.99
C PRO A 238 -17.36 7.98 4.64
N ALA A 239 -18.08 7.43 5.60
CA ALA A 239 -19.47 6.95 5.45
C ALA A 239 -20.44 7.64 6.44
N GLY A 240 -20.21 8.91 6.73
CA GLY A 240 -21.04 9.66 7.68
C GLY A 240 -21.07 9.01 9.06
N ASP A 241 -22.29 8.78 9.58
CA ASP A 241 -22.49 8.16 10.90
C ASP A 241 -22.09 6.67 10.95
N ASP A 242 -21.91 6.02 9.79
CA ASP A 242 -21.49 4.61 9.69
C ASP A 242 -19.97 4.40 9.85
N GLY A 243 -19.22 5.47 10.07
CA GLY A 243 -17.79 5.44 10.31
C GLY A 243 -16.94 5.62 9.05
N LEU A 244 -15.91 4.81 8.92
CA LEU A 244 -14.91 4.91 7.86
C LEU A 244 -14.72 3.54 7.19
N TYR A 245 -14.54 3.54 5.89
CA TYR A 245 -14.13 2.35 5.15
C TYR A 245 -12.75 2.58 4.53
N PHE A 246 -11.89 1.58 4.63
CA PHE A 246 -10.57 1.58 4.02
C PHE A 246 -10.52 0.50 2.96
N VAL A 247 -10.33 0.91 1.71
CA VAL A 247 -10.21 0.00 0.57
C VAL A 247 -8.74 -0.11 0.15
N GLU A 248 -8.26 -1.34 0.01
CA GLU A 248 -6.87 -1.64 -0.32
C GLU A 248 -6.76 -2.88 -1.22
N LYS A 249 -5.72 -2.97 -2.03
CA LYS A 249 -5.17 -4.23 -2.52
C LYS A 249 -4.04 -4.58 -1.57
N VAL A 250 -4.13 -5.69 -0.87
CA VAL A 250 -3.19 -5.99 0.23
C VAL A 250 -1.76 -6.14 -0.28
N ALA A 251 -1.57 -6.91 -1.36
CA ALA A 251 -0.30 -7.02 -2.09
C ALA A 251 -0.58 -7.55 -3.51
N PHE A 252 0.44 -7.71 -4.36
CA PHE A 252 0.28 -8.32 -5.68
C PHE A 252 -0.40 -9.69 -5.61
N GLN A 253 0.04 -10.53 -4.68
CA GLN A 253 -0.46 -11.88 -4.48
C GLN A 253 -1.62 -11.99 -3.49
N GLU A 254 -2.00 -10.91 -2.83
CA GLU A 254 -3.03 -10.92 -1.79
C GLU A 254 -4.29 -10.16 -2.23
N PRO A 255 -5.48 -10.46 -1.67
CA PRO A 255 -6.75 -9.98 -2.22
C PRO A 255 -6.98 -8.48 -2.02
N TYR A 256 -8.00 -7.97 -2.70
CA TYR A 256 -8.63 -6.71 -2.36
C TYR A 256 -9.34 -6.84 -1.01
N ARG A 257 -9.40 -5.74 -0.27
CA ARG A 257 -10.04 -5.70 1.03
C ARG A 257 -10.76 -4.37 1.25
N LEU A 258 -11.99 -4.44 1.72
CA LEU A 258 -12.76 -3.33 2.26
C LEU A 258 -12.89 -3.53 3.76
N THR A 259 -12.30 -2.66 4.56
CA THR A 259 -12.27 -2.79 6.03
C THR A 259 -13.01 -1.63 6.66
N LYS A 260 -13.91 -1.90 7.62
CA LYS A 260 -14.69 -0.91 8.34
C LYS A 260 -13.99 -0.51 9.64
N PHE A 261 -13.94 0.80 9.93
CA PHE A 261 -13.38 1.38 11.15
C PHE A 261 -14.33 2.40 11.76
N GLU A 262 -14.31 2.50 13.08
CA GLU A 262 -15.09 3.49 13.83
C GLU A 262 -14.42 4.88 13.79
N SER A 263 -13.11 4.94 13.62
CA SER A 263 -12.34 6.19 13.64
C SER A 263 -10.98 6.05 12.95
N ARG A 264 -10.35 7.19 12.63
CA ARG A 264 -8.97 7.25 12.15
C ARG A 264 -7.97 6.66 13.15
N ALA A 265 -8.22 6.79 14.44
CA ALA A 265 -7.38 6.18 15.48
C ALA A 265 -7.45 4.65 15.43
N ALA A 266 -8.63 4.06 15.21
CA ALA A 266 -8.80 2.62 15.03
C ALA A 266 -8.07 2.12 13.76
N LEU A 267 -8.21 2.83 12.64
CA LEU A 267 -7.47 2.54 11.41
C LEU A 267 -5.96 2.60 11.65
N LYS A 268 -5.46 3.68 12.30
CA LYS A 268 -4.04 3.82 12.61
C LYS A 268 -3.52 2.65 13.44
N SER A 269 -4.22 2.31 14.51
CA SER A 269 -3.81 1.20 15.38
C SER A 269 -3.82 -0.14 14.63
N TYR A 270 -4.79 -0.37 13.75
CA TYR A 270 -4.87 -1.56 12.91
C TYR A 270 -3.68 -1.66 11.94
N LEU A 271 -3.37 -0.59 11.22
CA LEU A 271 -2.26 -0.57 10.27
C LEU A 271 -0.91 -0.68 10.99
N MET A 272 -0.74 -0.01 12.14
CA MET A 272 0.50 -0.14 12.93
C MET A 272 0.67 -1.56 13.48
N ALA A 273 -0.37 -2.22 13.95
CA ALA A 273 -0.30 -3.62 14.37
C ALA A 273 0.13 -4.57 13.24
N LYS A 274 -0.17 -4.22 11.98
CA LYS A 274 0.22 -5.00 10.81
C LYS A 274 1.64 -4.70 10.33
N TYR A 275 2.05 -3.45 10.34
CA TYR A 275 3.24 -3.00 9.63
C TYR A 275 4.41 -2.57 10.53
N ASP A 276 4.18 -2.25 11.81
CA ASP A 276 5.26 -1.97 12.76
C ASP A 276 5.76 -3.26 13.38
N THR A 277 6.63 -3.95 12.67
CA THR A 277 7.16 -5.27 13.05
C THR A 277 8.52 -5.20 13.77
N GLY A 278 9.06 -4.02 13.98
CA GLY A 278 10.35 -3.84 14.64
C GLY A 278 11.52 -4.39 13.82
N TRP A 279 11.91 -3.70 12.76
CA TRP A 279 12.92 -4.13 11.76
C TRP A 279 14.35 -4.26 12.32
N GLY A 280 14.60 -3.82 13.55
CA GLY A 280 15.92 -3.86 14.18
C GLY A 280 16.91 -2.84 13.59
N GLN A 281 16.46 -1.88 12.79
CA GLN A 281 17.23 -0.73 12.34
C GLN A 281 17.04 0.45 13.29
N ASP A 282 18.05 1.31 13.40
CA ASP A 282 17.97 2.60 14.12
C ASP A 282 17.33 3.65 13.18
N THR A 283 16.07 3.45 12.87
CA THR A 283 15.24 4.28 11.97
C THR A 283 13.93 4.66 12.67
N THR A 284 13.21 5.62 12.09
CA THR A 284 11.84 5.93 12.53
C THR A 284 10.96 4.70 12.38
N PRO A 285 10.15 4.31 13.39
CA PRO A 285 9.10 3.33 13.20
C PRO A 285 8.17 3.73 12.05
N PRO A 286 7.49 2.79 11.40
CA PRO A 286 6.51 3.13 10.37
C PRO A 286 5.51 4.17 10.87
N PHE A 287 5.13 5.10 10.01
CA PHE A 287 4.15 6.14 10.33
C PHE A 287 3.13 6.31 9.21
N LEU A 288 1.98 6.90 9.53
CA LEU A 288 0.90 7.08 8.58
C LEU A 288 0.80 8.52 8.10
N MET A 289 0.58 8.67 6.80
CA MET A 289 0.14 9.92 6.19
C MET A 289 -1.29 9.78 5.69
N GLU A 290 -2.13 10.78 5.94
CA GLU A 290 -3.41 10.97 5.24
C GLU A 290 -3.19 12.08 4.21
N ASN A 291 -3.14 11.72 2.93
CA ASN A 291 -2.60 12.57 1.86
C ASN A 291 -1.19 13.05 2.23
N ASP A 292 -0.99 14.36 2.39
CA ASP A 292 0.27 14.99 2.81
C ASP A 292 0.32 15.36 4.31
N VAL A 293 -0.65 14.92 5.10
CA VAL A 293 -0.73 15.22 6.54
C VAL A 293 -0.32 14.00 7.37
N LEU A 294 0.59 14.19 8.34
CA LEU A 294 0.94 13.16 9.31
C LEU A 294 -0.29 12.81 10.18
N MET A 295 -0.65 11.53 10.23
CA MET A 295 -1.70 11.07 11.12
C MET A 295 -1.19 10.96 12.56
N ASP A 296 -1.30 12.04 13.32
CA ASP A 296 -1.02 12.02 14.75
C ASP A 296 -2.14 11.33 15.53
N GLY A 297 -1.81 10.73 16.69
CA GLY A 297 -2.76 9.96 17.49
C GLY A 297 -3.87 10.76 18.18
N GLU A 298 -3.92 12.08 18.01
CA GLU A 298 -5.01 12.92 18.50
C GLU A 298 -5.87 13.38 17.33
N ALA A 299 -7.15 13.05 17.42
CA ALA A 299 -8.17 13.40 16.44
C ALA A 299 -8.20 14.92 16.23
N ALA A 300 -8.08 15.36 14.97
CA ALA A 300 -8.74 16.59 14.57
C ALA A 300 -10.24 16.40 14.83
N GLN A 301 -10.76 17.18 15.77
CA GLN A 301 -12.19 17.25 16.11
C GLN A 301 -12.98 17.84 14.95
#